data_c0015388d5220c6c0a613b3d8fd09e1c
#
_entry.id   c0015388d5220c6c0a613b3d8fd09e1c
#
_cell.length_a   1.000
_cell.length_b   1.000
_cell.length_c   1.000
_cell.angle_alpha   90.00
_cell.angle_beta   90.00
_cell.angle_gamma   90.00
#
_symmetry.space_group_name_H-M   'P 1'
#
loop_
_entity.id
_entity.type
_entity.pdbx_description
1 polymer ?
#
loop_
_entity_poly.entity_id
_entity_poly.type
_entity_poly.pdbx_seq_one_letter_code
_entity_poly.pdbx_strand_id
1 'polypeptide(L)'
;MRQYGLIGHPLGHSFSAAFFAQKFACENIDAQYDNFDLVEVGNLRNWVGEHPLLAGFNVTIPHKQAVVSQLDTLSPEATEVGAVNVVRVVRESNGTLRLDGHNSDLLGFTRSIAPLLCPIHRKALILGTGGASKAVVVGL
;
A
#
# COMPACT_ATOMS: atom_id res chain seq x y z
N MET A 1 -15.94 -7.40 13.30
CA MET A 1 -15.72 -6.92 11.90
C MET A 1 -14.43 -6.13 11.86
N ARG A 2 -13.52 -6.43 10.92
CA ARG A 2 -12.27 -5.68 10.70
C ARG A 2 -12.49 -4.64 9.62
N GLN A 3 -11.82 -3.50 9.73
CA GLN A 3 -11.81 -2.48 8.67
C GLN A 3 -10.46 -2.47 7.97
N TYR A 4 -10.51 -2.34 6.66
CA TYR A 4 -9.37 -2.08 5.78
C TYR A 4 -9.68 -0.88 4.90
N GLY A 5 -8.69 -0.36 4.18
CA GLY A 5 -8.98 0.75 3.29
C GLY A 5 -7.86 1.14 2.36
N LEU A 6 -8.11 2.20 1.62
CA LEU A 6 -7.15 2.85 0.75
C LEU A 6 -7.05 4.32 1.11
N ILE A 7 -5.83 4.81 1.33
CA ILE A 7 -5.54 6.24 1.41
C ILE A 7 -4.86 6.73 0.13
N GLY A 8 -5.26 7.90 -0.34
CA GLY A 8 -4.71 8.56 -1.55
C GLY A 8 -5.54 9.75 -1.95
N HIS A 9 -5.18 10.43 -3.03
CA HIS A 9 -5.94 11.55 -3.59
C HIS A 9 -5.59 11.81 -5.06
N PRO A 10 -6.59 12.01 -5.94
CA PRO A 10 -8.02 11.73 -5.76
C PRO A 10 -8.32 10.22 -5.90
N LEU A 11 -9.32 9.71 -5.18
CA LEU A 11 -9.71 8.29 -5.21
C LEU A 11 -10.95 8.00 -6.07
N GLY A 12 -11.45 8.96 -6.85
CA GLY A 12 -12.69 8.84 -7.62
C GLY A 12 -12.79 7.65 -8.58
N HIS A 13 -11.68 7.04 -8.96
CA HIS A 13 -11.60 5.88 -9.87
C HIS A 13 -10.96 4.66 -9.22
N SER A 14 -10.95 4.59 -7.88
CA SER A 14 -10.34 3.47 -7.18
C SER A 14 -11.12 2.17 -7.40
N PHE A 15 -10.44 1.18 -7.97
CA PHE A 15 -10.94 -0.20 -8.14
C PHE A 15 -10.96 -0.98 -6.82
N SER A 16 -10.10 -0.62 -5.86
CA SER A 16 -9.81 -1.45 -4.68
C SER A 16 -11.03 -1.73 -3.81
N ALA A 17 -11.86 -0.73 -3.53
CA ALA A 17 -13.03 -0.90 -2.67
C ALA A 17 -14.02 -1.93 -3.24
N ALA A 18 -14.35 -1.85 -4.53
CA ALA A 18 -15.25 -2.80 -5.18
C ALA A 18 -14.66 -4.21 -5.21
N PHE A 19 -13.36 -4.33 -5.52
CA PHE A 19 -12.65 -5.61 -5.54
C PHE A 19 -12.66 -6.30 -4.16
N PHE A 20 -12.29 -5.59 -3.10
CA PHE A 20 -12.23 -6.17 -1.77
C PHE A 20 -13.61 -6.45 -1.19
N ALA A 21 -14.63 -5.63 -1.47
CA ALA A 21 -16.01 -5.91 -1.09
C ALA A 21 -16.48 -7.25 -1.68
N GLN A 22 -16.25 -7.47 -2.96
CA GLN A 22 -16.58 -8.74 -3.62
C GLN A 22 -15.77 -9.91 -3.05
N LYS A 23 -14.45 -9.73 -2.85
CA LYS A 23 -13.58 -10.76 -2.28
C LYS A 23 -14.04 -11.16 -0.88
N PHE A 24 -14.31 -10.21 0.00
CA PHE A 24 -14.75 -10.48 1.36
C PHE A 24 -16.08 -11.22 1.38
N ALA A 25 -17.03 -10.83 0.52
CA ALA A 25 -18.30 -11.52 0.38
C ALA A 25 -18.13 -12.97 -0.11
N CYS A 26 -17.33 -13.18 -1.17
CA CYS A 26 -17.10 -14.52 -1.74
C CYS A 26 -16.36 -15.47 -0.77
N GLU A 27 -15.45 -14.94 0.04
CA GLU A 27 -14.63 -15.73 0.96
C GLU A 27 -15.21 -15.76 2.39
N ASN A 28 -16.39 -15.18 2.63
CA ASN A 28 -17.05 -15.05 3.94
C ASN A 28 -16.12 -14.42 5.01
N ILE A 29 -15.35 -13.40 4.61
CA ILE A 29 -14.47 -12.66 5.52
C ILE A 29 -15.29 -11.55 6.17
N ASP A 30 -15.35 -11.54 7.52
CA ASP A 30 -16.00 -10.47 8.30
C ASP A 30 -15.12 -9.21 8.33
N ALA A 31 -15.14 -8.48 7.21
CA ALA A 31 -14.37 -7.26 7.02
C ALA A 31 -15.04 -6.31 6.01
N GLN A 32 -14.71 -5.02 6.12
CA GLN A 32 -15.06 -4.02 5.11
C GLN A 32 -13.81 -3.31 4.58
N TYR A 33 -13.94 -2.71 3.40
CA TYR A 33 -12.88 -1.95 2.76
C TYR A 33 -13.41 -0.61 2.27
N ASP A 34 -12.79 0.48 2.75
CA ASP A 34 -13.24 1.84 2.50
C ASP A 34 -12.18 2.67 1.76
N ASN A 35 -12.62 3.66 0.99
CA ASN A 35 -11.73 4.66 0.41
C ASN A 35 -11.69 5.88 1.34
N PHE A 36 -10.48 6.27 1.75
CA PHE A 36 -10.20 7.46 2.54
C PHE A 36 -9.47 8.46 1.65
N ASP A 37 -10.22 9.37 1.04
CA ASP A 37 -9.68 10.40 0.14
C ASP A 37 -9.01 11.49 0.97
N LEU A 38 -7.68 11.44 1.08
CA LEU A 38 -6.87 12.34 1.88
C LEU A 38 -5.98 13.18 0.96
N VAL A 39 -6.21 14.49 0.94
CA VAL A 39 -5.34 15.45 0.20
C VAL A 39 -3.93 15.42 0.78
N GLU A 40 -3.83 15.35 2.10
CA GLU A 40 -2.57 15.25 2.83
C GLU A 40 -2.67 14.15 3.89
N VAL A 41 -1.56 13.42 4.11
CA VAL A 41 -1.55 12.35 5.13
C VAL A 41 -1.59 12.90 6.55
N GLY A 42 -1.07 14.12 6.77
CA GLY A 42 -1.00 14.69 8.10
C GLY A 42 -0.24 13.80 9.08
N ASN A 43 -0.78 13.66 10.30
CA ASN A 43 -0.25 12.70 11.29
C ASN A 43 -0.96 11.36 11.16
N LEU A 44 -0.30 10.41 10.48
CA LEU A 44 -0.85 9.09 10.18
C LEU A 44 -1.22 8.30 11.44
N ARG A 45 -0.45 8.43 12.52
CA ARG A 45 -0.71 7.74 13.78
C ARG A 45 -1.98 8.24 14.46
N ASN A 46 -2.21 9.53 14.48
CA ASN A 46 -3.43 10.11 15.02
C ASN A 46 -4.63 9.68 14.17
N TRP A 47 -4.50 9.75 12.84
CA TRP A 47 -5.55 9.31 11.93
C TRP A 47 -5.93 7.83 12.15
N VAL A 48 -4.93 6.94 12.30
CA VAL A 48 -5.18 5.52 12.62
C VAL A 48 -5.82 5.36 14.01
N GLY A 49 -5.47 6.21 14.96
CA GLY A 49 -6.08 6.24 16.30
C GLY A 49 -7.58 6.55 16.28
N GLU A 50 -8.02 7.40 15.36
CA GLU A 50 -9.43 7.75 15.15
C GLU A 50 -10.24 6.62 14.46
N HIS A 51 -9.53 5.59 13.92
CA HIS A 51 -10.14 4.45 13.24
C HIS A 51 -9.85 3.14 13.99
N PRO A 52 -10.48 2.87 15.14
CA PRO A 52 -10.11 1.76 16.04
C PRO A 52 -10.27 0.36 15.42
N LEU A 53 -11.13 0.19 14.43
CA LEU A 53 -11.34 -1.08 13.74
C LEU A 53 -10.38 -1.32 12.57
N LEU A 54 -9.59 -0.29 12.18
CA LEU A 54 -8.67 -0.37 11.06
C LEU A 54 -7.52 -1.33 11.36
N ALA A 55 -7.47 -2.44 10.63
CA ALA A 55 -6.45 -3.48 10.76
C ALA A 55 -5.29 -3.33 9.77
N GLY A 56 -5.49 -2.54 8.72
CA GLY A 56 -4.50 -2.23 7.71
C GLY A 56 -5.09 -1.43 6.57
N PHE A 57 -4.23 -0.86 5.75
CA PHE A 57 -4.69 -0.08 4.61
C PHE A 57 -3.64 -0.06 3.49
N ASN A 58 -4.14 0.13 2.29
CA ASN A 58 -3.30 0.42 1.13
C ASN A 58 -3.00 1.92 1.04
N VAL A 59 -1.89 2.24 0.43
CA VAL A 59 -1.46 3.61 0.15
C VAL A 59 -1.25 3.77 -1.35
N THR A 60 -1.88 4.80 -1.94
CA THR A 60 -1.68 5.13 -3.34
C THR A 60 -1.19 6.57 -3.51
N ILE A 61 -1.19 7.05 -4.74
CA ILE A 61 -0.76 8.42 -5.08
C ILE A 61 -1.55 9.44 -4.26
N PRO A 62 -0.90 10.49 -3.75
CA PRO A 62 0.52 10.83 -3.84
C PRO A 62 1.35 10.35 -2.64
N HIS A 63 0.81 9.52 -1.75
CA HIS A 63 1.28 9.33 -0.37
C HIS A 63 2.32 8.22 -0.18
N LYS A 64 2.57 7.34 -1.17
CA LYS A 64 3.45 6.15 -1.03
C LYS A 64 4.85 6.44 -0.49
N GLN A 65 5.41 7.62 -0.74
CA GLN A 65 6.71 8.04 -0.22
C GLN A 65 6.55 8.82 1.09
N ALA A 66 5.53 9.67 1.19
CA ALA A 66 5.31 10.54 2.36
C ALA A 66 5.04 9.76 3.65
N VAL A 67 4.39 8.59 3.57
CA VAL A 67 4.10 7.77 4.74
C VAL A 67 5.32 7.08 5.33
N VAL A 68 6.39 6.89 4.56
CA VAL A 68 7.57 6.09 4.97
C VAL A 68 8.15 6.56 6.31
N SER A 69 8.30 7.89 6.48
CA SER A 69 8.86 8.48 7.71
C SER A 69 7.95 8.38 8.94
N GLN A 70 6.71 7.95 8.77
CA GLN A 70 5.72 7.85 9.84
C GLN A 70 5.46 6.42 10.30
N LEU A 71 6.20 5.44 9.73
CA LEU A 71 6.04 4.01 10.01
C LEU A 71 7.11 3.54 10.99
N ASP A 72 6.76 2.57 11.83
CA ASP A 72 7.65 2.01 12.86
C ASP A 72 8.65 1.01 12.26
N THR A 73 8.19 0.23 11.27
CA THR A 73 9.03 -0.75 10.58
C THR A 73 8.75 -0.74 9.08
N LEU A 74 9.74 -1.13 8.30
CA LEU A 74 9.62 -1.32 6.85
C LEU A 74 10.07 -2.73 6.48
N SER A 75 9.35 -3.36 5.56
CA SER A 75 9.83 -4.60 4.94
C SER A 75 11.09 -4.33 4.09
N PRO A 76 11.90 -5.36 3.79
CA PRO A 76 13.05 -5.21 2.92
C PRO A 76 12.70 -4.54 1.58
N GLU A 77 11.60 -4.96 0.95
CA GLU A 77 11.12 -4.42 -0.32
C GLU A 77 10.72 -2.95 -0.20
N ALA A 78 10.01 -2.59 0.89
CA ALA A 78 9.62 -1.20 1.14
C ALA A 78 10.84 -0.30 1.37
N THR A 79 11.86 -0.82 2.04
CA THR A 79 13.14 -0.13 2.28
C THR A 79 13.89 0.08 0.98
N GLU A 80 14.01 -0.96 0.16
CA GLU A 80 14.73 -0.91 -1.12
C GLU A 80 14.05 0.03 -2.12
N VAL A 81 12.74 -0.03 -2.24
CA VAL A 81 11.94 0.84 -3.11
C VAL A 81 11.88 2.28 -2.59
N GLY A 82 11.96 2.49 -1.27
CA GLY A 82 11.74 3.79 -0.64
C GLY A 82 10.29 4.30 -0.78
N ALA A 83 9.34 3.37 -0.86
CA ALA A 83 7.91 3.66 -0.93
C ALA A 83 7.09 2.52 -0.32
N VAL A 84 5.95 2.86 0.25
CA VAL A 84 5.02 1.92 0.89
C VAL A 84 3.67 1.99 0.18
N ASN A 85 3.08 0.83 -0.12
CA ASN A 85 1.73 0.72 -0.64
C ASN A 85 0.80 -0.14 0.21
N VAL A 86 1.33 -0.75 1.29
CA VAL A 86 0.55 -1.53 2.26
C VAL A 86 1.04 -1.19 3.66
N VAL A 87 0.13 -0.86 4.57
CA VAL A 87 0.42 -0.65 5.99
C VAL A 87 -0.40 -1.63 6.81
N ARG A 88 0.28 -2.41 7.64
CA ARG A 88 -0.35 -3.23 8.66
C ARG A 88 -0.45 -2.43 9.95
N VAL A 89 -1.62 -2.42 10.54
CA VAL A 89 -1.87 -1.78 11.84
C VAL A 89 -1.85 -2.86 12.92
N VAL A 90 -0.92 -2.76 13.85
CA VAL A 90 -0.80 -3.67 15.00
C VAL A 90 -1.15 -2.90 16.26
N ARG A 91 -2.14 -3.41 17.00
CA ARG A 91 -2.52 -2.90 18.32
C ARG A 91 -2.14 -3.95 19.36
N GLU A 92 -1.14 -3.61 20.14
CA GLU A 92 -0.66 -4.50 21.20
C GLU A 92 -1.56 -4.43 22.43
N SER A 93 -1.53 -5.46 23.28
CA SER A 93 -2.34 -5.55 24.50
C SER A 93 -2.04 -4.46 25.54
N ASN A 94 -0.86 -3.85 25.47
CA ASN A 94 -0.43 -2.71 26.28
C ASN A 94 -0.94 -1.35 25.78
N GLY A 95 -1.73 -1.34 24.69
CA GLY A 95 -2.22 -0.13 24.03
C GLY A 95 -1.27 0.50 23.01
N THR A 96 -0.08 -0.08 22.81
CA THR A 96 0.88 0.43 21.80
C THR A 96 0.32 0.22 20.40
N LEU A 97 0.40 1.26 19.58
CA LEU A 97 0.08 1.24 18.16
C LEU A 97 1.38 1.16 17.36
N ARG A 98 1.52 0.13 16.53
CA ARG A 98 2.64 -0.04 15.60
C ARG A 98 2.14 -0.10 14.16
N LEU A 99 2.83 0.60 13.27
CA LEU A 99 2.53 0.68 11.84
C LEU A 99 3.68 0.04 11.06
N ASP A 100 3.41 -1.10 10.43
CA ASP A 100 4.40 -1.85 9.65
C ASP A 100 4.17 -1.60 8.15
N GLY A 101 5.17 -1.06 7.46
CA GLY A 101 5.11 -0.72 6.05
C GLY A 101 5.66 -1.79 5.13
N HIS A 102 4.93 -2.05 4.04
CA HIS A 102 5.30 -3.04 3.04
C HIS A 102 5.17 -2.48 1.62
N ASN A 103 5.86 -3.12 0.67
CA ASN A 103 5.70 -2.82 -0.75
C ASN A 103 5.37 -4.09 -1.53
N SER A 104 4.14 -4.19 -2.01
CA SER A 104 3.68 -5.28 -2.87
C SER A 104 3.78 -4.95 -4.37
N ASP A 105 4.01 -3.68 -4.73
CA ASP A 105 4.16 -3.26 -6.12
C ASP A 105 5.40 -3.90 -6.76
N LEU A 106 6.52 -3.97 -6.02
CA LEU A 106 7.75 -4.60 -6.48
C LEU A 106 7.51 -6.07 -6.87
N LEU A 107 6.92 -6.84 -5.95
CA LEU A 107 6.64 -8.25 -6.19
C LEU A 107 5.61 -8.45 -7.30
N GLY A 108 4.56 -7.64 -7.31
CA GLY A 108 3.53 -7.67 -8.35
C GLY A 108 4.11 -7.39 -9.73
N PHE A 109 4.92 -6.36 -9.86
CA PHE A 109 5.58 -5.99 -11.10
C PHE A 109 6.55 -7.08 -11.57
N THR A 110 7.49 -7.52 -10.72
CA THR A 110 8.49 -8.52 -11.10
C THR A 110 7.86 -9.84 -11.55
N ARG A 111 6.82 -10.30 -10.85
CA ARG A 111 6.10 -11.52 -11.25
C ARG A 111 5.34 -11.37 -12.57
N SER A 112 4.76 -10.19 -12.81
CA SER A 112 3.99 -9.93 -14.03
C SER A 112 4.86 -9.80 -15.27
N ILE A 113 6.07 -9.24 -15.15
CA ILE A 113 6.96 -9.00 -16.29
C ILE A 113 7.88 -10.20 -16.58
N ALA A 114 8.23 -10.98 -15.57
CA ALA A 114 9.19 -12.10 -15.71
C ALA A 114 8.91 -13.03 -16.90
N PRO A 115 7.67 -13.49 -17.15
CA PRO A 115 7.37 -14.36 -18.29
C PRO A 115 7.45 -13.66 -19.65
N LEU A 116 7.50 -12.33 -19.68
CA LEU A 116 7.55 -11.51 -20.90
C LEU A 116 8.99 -11.11 -21.25
N LEU A 117 9.92 -11.25 -20.31
CA LEU A 117 11.31 -10.90 -20.53
C LEU A 117 12.07 -12.00 -21.28
N CYS A 118 12.94 -11.58 -22.20
CA CYS A 118 13.84 -12.48 -22.92
C CYS A 118 15.22 -11.79 -23.10
N PRO A 119 16.29 -12.54 -23.47
CA PRO A 119 17.66 -12.04 -23.51
C PRO A 119 17.93 -10.84 -24.41
N ILE A 120 17.02 -10.51 -25.32
CA ILE A 120 17.13 -9.31 -26.16
C ILE A 120 16.71 -8.02 -25.44
N HIS A 121 15.94 -8.12 -24.35
CA HIS A 121 15.50 -6.98 -23.57
C HIS A 121 16.66 -6.47 -22.70
N ARG A 122 17.39 -5.48 -23.20
CA ARG A 122 18.61 -4.93 -22.55
C ARG A 122 18.43 -3.54 -21.98
N LYS A 123 17.32 -2.87 -22.31
CA LYS A 123 17.04 -1.49 -21.92
C LYS A 123 15.57 -1.33 -21.59
N ALA A 124 15.28 -0.50 -20.61
CA ALA A 124 13.92 -0.10 -20.26
C ALA A 124 13.82 1.43 -20.23
N LEU A 125 12.66 1.95 -20.61
CA LEU A 125 12.29 3.35 -20.44
C LEU A 125 11.17 3.43 -19.42
N ILE A 126 11.40 4.18 -18.35
CA ILE A 126 10.41 4.37 -17.29
C ILE A 126 9.95 5.83 -17.31
N LEU A 127 8.65 6.04 -17.48
CA LEU A 127 8.03 7.36 -17.50
C LEU A 127 7.37 7.64 -16.16
N GLY A 128 7.99 8.54 -15.37
CA GLY A 128 7.52 8.95 -14.05
C GLY A 128 8.55 8.71 -12.94
N THR A 129 8.33 9.36 -11.80
CA THR A 129 9.24 9.36 -10.63
C THR A 129 8.51 9.04 -9.31
N GLY A 130 7.25 8.61 -9.37
CA GLY A 130 6.44 8.27 -8.20
C GLY A 130 6.81 6.94 -7.56
N GLY A 131 6.12 6.58 -6.49
CA GLY A 131 6.38 5.33 -5.75
C GLY A 131 6.27 4.06 -6.60
N ALA A 132 5.34 4.02 -7.57
CA ALA A 132 5.23 2.88 -8.48
C ALA A 132 6.44 2.78 -9.43
N SER A 133 6.92 3.92 -9.98
CA SER A 133 8.11 3.96 -10.85
C SER A 133 9.35 3.45 -10.12
N LYS A 134 9.50 3.77 -8.83
CA LYS A 134 10.60 3.25 -8.00
C LYS A 134 10.56 1.73 -7.86
N ALA A 135 9.37 1.14 -7.65
CA ALA A 135 9.23 -0.32 -7.61
C ALA A 135 9.59 -0.97 -8.94
N VAL A 136 9.26 -0.32 -10.07
CA VAL A 136 9.66 -0.79 -11.42
C VAL A 136 11.18 -0.72 -11.62
N VAL A 137 11.83 0.37 -11.18
CA VAL A 137 13.30 0.52 -11.25
C VAL A 137 14.02 -0.59 -10.49
N VAL A 138 13.55 -0.89 -9.28
CA VAL A 138 14.15 -1.94 -8.44
C VAL A 138 13.88 -3.34 -9.02
N GLY A 139 12.74 -3.54 -9.68
CA GLY A 139 12.30 -4.83 -10.22
C GLY A 139 12.89 -5.20 -11.59
N LEU A 140 13.61 -4.30 -12.26
CA LEU A 140 14.28 -4.50 -13.55
C LEU A 140 15.77 -4.76 -13.41
#